data_fbc8e08d5d7d3fa5de33052162ac7842
#
_entry.id   fbc8e08d5d7d3fa5de33052162ac7842
#
_cell.length_a   1.000
_cell.length_b   1.000
_cell.length_c   1.000
_cell.angle_alpha   90.00
_cell.angle_beta   90.00
_cell.angle_gamma   90.00
#
_symmetry.space_group_name_H-M   'P 1'
#
loop_
_entity.id
_entity.type
_entity.pdbx_description
1 polymer ?
#
loop_
_entity_poly.entity_id
_entity_poly.type
_entity_poly.pdbx_seq_one_letter_code
_entity_poly.pdbx_strand_id
1 'polypeptide(L)'
;ERTLGALGFHDVRTESYAMRSSVLDEVSSLLVGSSDVAAYTLASKTIASDGDGKPVTLLFVGIRGTYGAEWLSNFNFLGAGSDDADHRGFKAAEEEVEKAVRSYASDLGIDPAHTRILITGHSRGGAIANLLAADLGDPDDDASALAPSSGIYAYTFAAPCATRADDRHDPRFDNIFNVVNEADIVTQLPLSSWGFGRYGSTITLPSTVSADFDDSYAIVQTAYQRNTGYSL
;
A
#
# COMPACT_ATOMS: atom_id res chain seq x y z
N GLU A 1 4.27 4.99 -14.58
CA GLU A 1 3.33 5.13 -15.72
C GLU A 1 3.68 4.17 -16.88
N ARG A 2 4.90 4.21 -17.45
CA ARG A 2 5.28 3.37 -18.61
C ARG A 2 5.07 1.87 -18.36
N THR A 3 5.52 1.36 -17.21
CA THR A 3 5.36 -0.05 -16.84
C THR A 3 3.89 -0.46 -16.75
N LEU A 4 3.05 0.37 -16.12
CA LEU A 4 1.62 0.12 -16.03
C LEU A 4 0.96 0.11 -17.41
N GLY A 5 1.31 1.04 -18.30
CA GLY A 5 0.84 1.04 -19.67
C GLY A 5 1.24 -0.23 -20.44
N ALA A 6 2.49 -0.69 -20.28
CA ALA A 6 2.96 -1.95 -20.90
C ALA A 6 2.22 -3.18 -20.36
N LEU A 7 1.72 -3.14 -19.12
CA LEU A 7 0.89 -4.18 -18.52
C LEU A 7 -0.61 -4.02 -18.87
N GLY A 8 -0.96 -3.06 -19.72
CA GLY A 8 -2.33 -2.83 -20.20
C GLY A 8 -3.20 -2.03 -19.24
N PHE A 9 -2.60 -1.34 -18.26
CA PHE A 9 -3.32 -0.36 -17.45
C PHE A 9 -3.48 0.96 -18.19
N HIS A 10 -4.58 1.64 -17.96
CA HIS A 10 -4.94 2.95 -18.50
C HIS A 10 -5.44 3.87 -17.40
N ASP A 11 -5.86 5.07 -17.75
CA ASP A 11 -6.36 6.12 -16.84
C ASP A 11 -5.40 6.39 -15.66
N VAL A 12 -4.09 6.33 -15.93
CA VAL A 12 -3.06 6.43 -14.91
C VAL A 12 -3.02 7.85 -14.33
N ARG A 13 -3.22 7.96 -13.02
CA ARG A 13 -3.08 9.20 -12.24
C ARG A 13 -1.99 9.01 -11.21
N THR A 14 -1.05 9.93 -11.19
CA THR A 14 0.07 9.91 -10.23
C THR A 14 0.09 11.22 -9.46
N GLU A 15 -0.01 11.10 -8.13
CA GLU A 15 0.28 12.19 -7.21
C GLU A 15 1.68 11.98 -6.65
N SER A 16 2.51 13.00 -6.72
CA SER A 16 3.88 12.93 -6.22
C SER A 16 4.08 13.96 -5.12
N TYR A 17 5.00 13.68 -4.19
CA TYR A 17 5.44 14.68 -3.25
C TYR A 17 5.81 15.94 -4.01
N ALA A 18 5.18 17.09 -3.70
CA ALA A 18 5.66 18.36 -4.15
C ALA A 18 7.10 18.49 -3.65
N MET A 19 8.07 18.44 -4.56
CA MET A 19 9.46 18.79 -4.23
C MET A 19 9.47 20.27 -3.86
N ARG A 20 9.20 20.59 -2.61
CA ARG A 20 9.45 21.91 -2.05
C ARG A 20 10.94 22.03 -1.86
N SER A 21 11.61 22.57 -2.86
CA SER A 21 13.05 22.83 -2.86
C SER A 21 13.34 24.19 -2.23
N SER A 22 13.11 24.35 -0.92
CA SER A 22 13.74 25.46 -0.22
C SER A 22 13.98 25.09 1.25
N VAL A 23 15.19 25.37 1.71
CA VAL A 23 15.62 25.21 3.11
C VAL A 23 14.72 25.98 4.08
N LEU A 24 13.96 26.99 3.62
CA LEU A 24 13.02 27.77 4.40
C LEU A 24 11.71 27.01 4.66
N ASP A 25 11.33 26.07 3.80
CA ASP A 25 10.14 25.24 3.97
C ASP A 25 10.38 24.10 4.97
N GLU A 26 11.62 23.62 5.11
CA GLU A 26 11.98 22.63 6.14
C GLU A 26 11.81 23.17 7.55
N VAL A 27 12.18 24.42 7.79
CA VAL A 27 12.03 25.07 9.11
C VAL A 27 10.57 25.38 9.41
N SER A 28 9.76 25.72 8.41
CA SER A 28 8.32 25.96 8.60
C SER A 28 7.54 24.67 8.80
N SER A 29 7.93 23.56 8.19
CA SER A 29 7.31 22.26 8.37
C SER A 29 7.52 21.67 9.77
N LEU A 30 8.64 21.99 10.41
CA LEU A 30 8.94 21.67 11.80
C LEU A 30 8.05 22.41 12.81
N LEU A 31 7.53 23.60 12.43
CA LEU A 31 6.72 24.45 13.30
C LEU A 31 5.21 24.33 13.07
N VAL A 32 4.77 23.85 11.93
CA VAL A 32 3.35 23.83 11.50
C VAL A 32 2.94 22.40 11.10
N GLY A 33 3.36 21.36 11.77
CA GLY A 33 2.93 19.99 11.49
C GLY A 33 2.58 19.79 10.01
N SER A 34 3.57 19.57 9.12
CA SER A 34 3.32 19.38 7.70
C SER A 34 2.39 18.18 7.54
N SER A 35 1.28 18.35 6.85
CA SER A 35 0.51 17.23 6.32
C SER A 35 1.46 16.42 5.45
N ASP A 36 1.82 15.24 5.92
CA ASP A 36 2.65 14.28 5.19
C ASP A 36 1.84 13.76 4.01
N VAL A 37 1.93 14.46 2.88
CA VAL A 37 1.25 14.08 1.65
C VAL A 37 1.73 12.72 1.20
N ALA A 38 0.83 11.79 0.93
CA ALA A 38 1.16 10.50 0.37
C ALA A 38 1.43 10.62 -1.13
N ALA A 39 2.48 9.98 -1.64
CA ALA A 39 2.72 9.85 -3.06
C ALA A 39 2.17 8.50 -3.54
N TYR A 40 1.30 8.51 -4.54
CA TYR A 40 0.63 7.30 -5.02
C TYR A 40 0.38 7.34 -6.53
N THR A 41 0.11 6.19 -7.10
CA THR A 41 -0.33 6.02 -8.48
C THR A 41 -1.60 5.17 -8.51
N LEU A 42 -2.63 5.67 -9.19
CA LEU A 42 -3.86 4.98 -9.47
C LEU A 42 -3.90 4.62 -10.95
N ALA A 43 -4.42 3.43 -11.27
CA ALA A 43 -4.61 3.00 -12.64
C ALA A 43 -5.75 1.99 -12.72
N SER A 44 -6.34 1.82 -13.89
CA SER A 44 -7.39 0.85 -14.11
C SER A 44 -7.06 -0.08 -15.27
N LYS A 45 -7.65 -1.27 -15.24
CA LYS A 45 -7.52 -2.25 -16.31
C LYS A 45 -8.76 -3.14 -16.33
N THR A 46 -9.25 -3.46 -17.52
CA THR A 46 -10.26 -4.50 -17.67
C THR A 46 -9.57 -5.87 -17.69
N ILE A 47 -10.06 -6.78 -16.86
CA ILE A 47 -9.62 -8.18 -16.82
C ILE A 47 -10.78 -9.11 -17.22
N ALA A 48 -10.49 -10.40 -17.37
CA ALA A 48 -11.49 -11.39 -17.78
C ALA A 48 -12.65 -11.49 -16.79
N SER A 49 -13.79 -11.93 -17.27
CA SER A 49 -15.02 -12.09 -16.50
C SER A 49 -14.90 -13.14 -15.39
N ASP A 50 -15.55 -12.90 -14.26
CA ASP A 50 -15.70 -13.84 -13.13
C ASP A 50 -16.77 -14.93 -13.34
N GLY A 51 -17.15 -15.21 -14.58
CA GLY A 51 -18.05 -16.33 -14.88
C GLY A 51 -19.49 -15.93 -15.21
N ASP A 52 -19.92 -14.69 -14.97
CA ASP A 52 -21.21 -14.16 -15.40
C ASP A 52 -21.19 -13.50 -16.79
N GLY A 53 -20.02 -13.51 -17.43
CA GLY A 53 -19.79 -12.93 -18.77
C GLY A 53 -19.52 -11.43 -18.77
N LYS A 54 -19.58 -10.74 -17.63
CA LYS A 54 -19.27 -9.32 -17.55
C LYS A 54 -17.79 -9.06 -17.32
N PRO A 55 -17.22 -8.03 -17.93
CA PRO A 55 -15.84 -7.66 -17.67
C PRO A 55 -15.66 -7.17 -16.22
N VAL A 56 -14.52 -7.48 -15.63
CA VAL A 56 -14.15 -7.02 -14.29
C VAL A 56 -13.16 -5.86 -14.42
N THR A 57 -13.41 -4.79 -13.69
CA THR A 57 -12.48 -3.67 -13.57
C THR A 57 -11.48 -3.96 -12.45
N LEU A 58 -10.20 -3.99 -12.78
CA LEU A 58 -9.12 -4.03 -11.80
C LEU A 58 -8.63 -2.60 -11.55
N LEU A 59 -8.78 -2.11 -10.32
CA LEU A 59 -8.16 -0.87 -9.85
C LEU A 59 -6.80 -1.21 -9.23
N PHE A 60 -5.77 -0.49 -9.62
CA PHE A 60 -4.44 -0.57 -9.06
C PHE A 60 -4.14 0.67 -8.22
N VAL A 61 -3.65 0.46 -7.00
CA VAL A 61 -3.22 1.49 -6.06
C VAL A 61 -1.80 1.20 -5.65
N GLY A 62 -0.85 1.96 -6.17
CA GLY A 62 0.56 1.86 -5.80
C GLY A 62 0.98 3.02 -4.91
N ILE A 63 1.39 2.75 -3.66
CA ILE A 63 1.73 3.77 -2.68
C ILE A 63 3.25 3.77 -2.46
N ARG A 64 3.84 4.94 -2.62
CA ARG A 64 5.28 5.11 -2.55
C ARG A 64 5.73 5.31 -1.10
N GLY A 65 6.86 4.69 -0.75
CA GLY A 65 7.59 4.99 0.47
C GLY A 65 8.32 6.34 0.42
N THR A 66 8.81 6.79 1.56
CA THR A 66 9.59 8.02 1.67
C THR A 66 11.02 7.80 1.19
N TYR A 67 11.64 8.83 0.60
CA TYR A 67 13.06 8.79 0.25
C TYR A 67 13.94 9.08 1.47
N GLY A 68 14.97 8.23 1.67
CA GLY A 68 16.06 8.45 2.60
C GLY A 68 15.83 7.89 4.01
N ALA A 69 16.94 7.64 4.72
CA ALA A 69 16.94 7.16 6.10
C ALA A 69 16.50 8.23 7.13
N GLU A 70 16.37 9.48 6.69
CA GLU A 70 16.04 10.63 7.55
C GLU A 70 14.62 10.54 8.13
N TRP A 71 13.70 9.85 7.48
CA TRP A 71 12.36 9.65 8.00
C TRP A 71 12.34 8.78 9.27
N LEU A 72 13.31 7.85 9.42
CA LEU A 72 13.44 7.03 10.62
C LEU A 72 13.77 7.87 11.85
N SER A 73 14.58 8.94 11.70
CA SER A 73 14.91 9.86 12.78
C SER A 73 13.79 10.84 13.11
N ASN A 74 12.97 11.18 12.12
CA ASN A 74 11.83 12.09 12.24
C ASN A 74 10.51 11.37 12.52
N PHE A 75 10.50 10.04 12.42
CA PHE A 75 9.33 9.24 12.73
C PHE A 75 9.12 9.25 14.24
N ASN A 76 8.12 10.00 14.68
CA ASN A 76 7.76 10.06 16.09
C ASN A 76 7.11 8.74 16.52
N PHE A 77 7.94 7.70 16.74
CA PHE A 77 7.52 6.41 17.30
C PHE A 77 6.84 6.57 18.67
N LEU A 78 6.98 7.73 19.29
CA LEU A 78 6.38 8.10 20.57
C LEU A 78 4.94 8.63 20.42
N GLY A 79 4.43 8.79 19.21
CA GLY A 79 2.99 9.00 18.96
C GLY A 79 2.10 7.83 19.40
N ALA A 80 2.71 6.80 20.00
CA ALA A 80 2.08 5.64 20.62
C ALA A 80 1.20 5.95 21.86
N GLY A 81 1.00 7.22 22.21
CA GLY A 81 0.18 7.66 23.33
C GLY A 81 -1.27 8.04 22.98
N SER A 82 -1.73 7.80 21.76
CA SER A 82 -3.14 7.97 21.41
C SER A 82 -3.94 6.70 21.73
N ASP A 83 -5.18 6.85 22.14
CA ASP A 83 -6.12 5.75 22.34
C ASP A 83 -6.57 5.11 21.00
N ASP A 84 -6.12 5.67 19.85
CA ASP A 84 -6.44 5.17 18.53
C ASP A 84 -5.72 3.83 18.26
N ALA A 85 -6.39 2.89 17.63
CA ALA A 85 -5.83 1.60 17.27
C ALA A 85 -4.71 1.76 16.23
N ASP A 86 -4.90 2.66 15.27
CA ASP A 86 -3.96 2.86 14.17
C ASP A 86 -2.96 3.98 14.44
N HIS A 87 -1.75 3.81 13.90
CA HIS A 87 -0.71 4.82 14.04
C HIS A 87 -1.08 6.10 13.27
N ARG A 88 -1.26 7.22 14.00
CA ARG A 88 -1.78 8.49 13.46
C ARG A 88 -1.12 8.97 12.18
N GLY A 89 0.20 8.85 12.07
CA GLY A 89 0.93 9.35 10.91
C GLY A 89 0.66 8.52 9.64
N PHE A 90 0.37 7.22 9.78
CA PHE A 90 -0.04 6.38 8.65
C PHE A 90 -1.51 6.58 8.33
N LYS A 91 -2.37 6.68 9.37
CA LYS A 91 -3.81 6.85 9.20
C LYS A 91 -4.17 8.14 8.45
N ALA A 92 -3.58 9.26 8.82
CA ALA A 92 -3.81 10.53 8.12
C ALA A 92 -3.41 10.48 6.64
N ALA A 93 -2.31 9.79 6.31
CA ALA A 93 -1.89 9.60 4.92
C ALA A 93 -2.76 8.58 4.19
N GLU A 94 -3.26 7.57 4.88
CA GLU A 94 -4.19 6.58 4.36
C GLU A 94 -5.51 7.23 3.96
N GLU A 95 -6.12 8.05 4.83
CA GLU A 95 -7.37 8.79 4.57
C GLU A 95 -7.29 9.68 3.33
N GLU A 96 -6.11 10.27 3.08
CA GLU A 96 -5.87 11.05 1.86
C GLU A 96 -5.88 10.16 0.60
N VAL A 97 -5.19 9.00 0.66
CA VAL A 97 -5.16 8.04 -0.45
C VAL A 97 -6.54 7.44 -0.67
N GLU A 98 -7.26 7.08 0.38
CA GLU A 98 -8.61 6.55 0.31
C GLU A 98 -9.56 7.52 -0.42
N LYS A 99 -9.53 8.79 -0.02
CA LYS A 99 -10.32 9.83 -0.69
C LYS A 99 -9.99 9.92 -2.19
N ALA A 100 -8.73 9.82 -2.54
CA ALA A 100 -8.30 9.83 -3.94
C ALA A 100 -8.77 8.59 -4.70
N VAL A 101 -8.71 7.41 -4.09
CA VAL A 101 -9.21 6.16 -4.67
C VAL A 101 -10.72 6.22 -4.89
N ARG A 102 -11.49 6.71 -3.93
CA ARG A 102 -12.93 6.90 -4.05
C ARG A 102 -13.31 7.89 -5.15
N SER A 103 -12.60 9.02 -5.25
CA SER A 103 -12.78 9.99 -6.34
C SER A 103 -12.45 9.37 -7.69
N TYR A 104 -11.35 8.63 -7.79
CA TYR A 104 -10.95 7.95 -9.02
C TYR A 104 -11.98 6.91 -9.47
N ALA A 105 -12.47 6.10 -8.54
CA ALA A 105 -13.51 5.11 -8.79
C ALA A 105 -14.83 5.75 -9.27
N SER A 106 -15.21 6.86 -8.64
CA SER A 106 -16.39 7.65 -9.04
C SER A 106 -16.27 8.23 -10.46
N ASP A 107 -15.10 8.77 -10.80
CA ASP A 107 -14.84 9.33 -12.15
C ASP A 107 -14.88 8.26 -13.24
N LEU A 108 -14.49 7.03 -12.91
CA LEU A 108 -14.59 5.88 -13.82
C LEU A 108 -15.99 5.29 -13.91
N GLY A 109 -16.88 5.61 -12.96
CA GLY A 109 -18.22 5.04 -12.88
C GLY A 109 -18.21 3.53 -12.71
N ILE A 110 -17.34 3.02 -11.82
CA ILE A 110 -17.17 1.58 -11.58
C ILE A 110 -18.46 0.92 -11.06
N ASP A 111 -18.64 -0.36 -11.40
CA ASP A 111 -19.63 -1.23 -10.75
C ASP A 111 -18.90 -2.01 -9.63
N PRO A 112 -19.21 -1.76 -8.34
CA PRO A 112 -18.53 -2.43 -7.24
C PRO A 112 -18.59 -3.96 -7.31
N ALA A 113 -19.70 -4.53 -7.77
CA ALA A 113 -19.86 -5.98 -7.92
C ALA A 113 -18.86 -6.60 -8.91
N HIS A 114 -18.44 -5.82 -9.92
CA HIS A 114 -17.52 -6.22 -10.97
C HIS A 114 -16.17 -5.47 -10.87
N THR A 115 -15.79 -5.09 -9.66
CA THR A 115 -14.50 -4.43 -9.38
C THR A 115 -13.62 -5.30 -8.49
N ARG A 116 -12.32 -5.26 -8.75
CA ARG A 116 -11.26 -5.79 -7.87
C ARG A 116 -10.25 -4.70 -7.63
N ILE A 117 -9.65 -4.69 -6.45
CA ILE A 117 -8.66 -3.68 -6.07
C ILE A 117 -7.36 -4.37 -5.69
N LEU A 118 -6.27 -3.94 -6.32
CA LEU A 118 -4.91 -4.38 -5.99
C LEU A 118 -4.14 -3.21 -5.41
N ILE A 119 -3.80 -3.31 -4.13
CA ILE A 119 -3.09 -2.29 -3.39
C ILE A 119 -1.67 -2.77 -3.13
N THR A 120 -0.68 -1.91 -3.30
CA THR A 120 0.70 -2.25 -2.98
C THR A 120 1.48 -1.05 -2.49
N GLY A 121 2.47 -1.30 -1.64
CA GLY A 121 3.36 -0.28 -1.13
C GLY A 121 4.61 -0.85 -0.50
N HIS A 122 5.65 -0.02 -0.42
CA HIS A 122 6.92 -0.38 0.19
C HIS A 122 7.22 0.57 1.35
N SER A 123 7.82 0.07 2.44
CA SER A 123 8.21 0.85 3.61
C SER A 123 6.99 1.62 4.18
N ARG A 124 7.08 2.93 4.42
CA ARG A 124 5.95 3.78 4.83
C ARG A 124 4.71 3.59 3.92
N GLY A 125 4.91 3.51 2.59
CA GLY A 125 3.82 3.25 1.65
C GLY A 125 3.18 1.88 1.85
N GLY A 126 3.93 0.90 2.36
CA GLY A 126 3.42 -0.42 2.74
C GLY A 126 2.52 -0.35 3.97
N ALA A 127 2.85 0.47 4.98
CA ALA A 127 1.98 0.69 6.14
C ALA A 127 0.66 1.37 5.74
N ILE A 128 0.72 2.40 4.89
CA ILE A 128 -0.46 3.06 4.35
C ILE A 128 -1.31 2.08 3.53
N ALA A 129 -0.68 1.25 2.69
CA ALA A 129 -1.37 0.22 1.90
C ALA A 129 -2.05 -0.83 2.77
N ASN A 130 -1.45 -1.19 3.91
CA ASN A 130 -2.00 -2.13 4.88
C ASN A 130 -3.29 -1.59 5.52
N LEU A 131 -3.28 -0.34 5.99
CA LEU A 131 -4.44 0.32 6.57
C LEU A 131 -5.54 0.50 5.52
N LEU A 132 -5.21 1.04 4.35
CA LEU A 132 -6.16 1.26 3.26
C LEU A 132 -6.88 -0.02 2.83
N ALA A 133 -6.17 -1.15 2.78
CA ALA A 133 -6.78 -2.42 2.43
C ALA A 133 -7.74 -2.92 3.52
N ALA A 134 -7.42 -2.69 4.79
CA ALA A 134 -8.29 -3.04 5.90
C ALA A 134 -9.57 -2.19 5.88
N ASP A 135 -9.46 -0.88 5.71
CA ASP A 135 -10.60 0.03 5.70
C ASP A 135 -11.53 -0.20 4.50
N LEU A 136 -10.97 -0.30 3.28
CA LEU A 136 -11.77 -0.59 2.09
C LEU A 136 -12.43 -1.98 2.12
N GLY A 137 -11.85 -2.92 2.88
CA GLY A 137 -12.37 -4.27 3.08
C GLY A 137 -13.34 -4.41 4.23
N ASP A 138 -13.62 -3.35 4.98
CA ASP A 138 -14.53 -3.40 6.12
C ASP A 138 -15.98 -3.63 5.68
N PRO A 139 -16.62 -4.73 6.08
CA PRO A 139 -18.00 -5.03 5.73
C PRO A 139 -19.02 -4.06 6.33
N ASP A 140 -18.66 -3.34 7.39
CA ASP A 140 -19.57 -2.38 8.03
C ASP A 140 -19.76 -1.10 7.18
N ASP A 141 -18.89 -0.87 6.18
CA ASP A 141 -18.99 0.22 5.19
C ASP A 141 -19.59 -0.23 3.84
N ASP A 142 -20.40 -1.26 3.82
CA ASP A 142 -20.96 -1.88 2.60
C ASP A 142 -21.71 -0.88 1.69
N ALA A 143 -22.31 0.17 2.27
CA ALA A 143 -23.02 1.20 1.50
C ALA A 143 -22.11 2.06 0.61
N SER A 144 -20.81 2.14 0.91
CA SER A 144 -19.79 2.86 0.15
C SER A 144 -18.71 1.96 -0.45
N ALA A 145 -18.93 0.65 -0.42
CA ALA A 145 -17.97 -0.33 -0.92
C ALA A 145 -17.58 -0.08 -2.37
N LEU A 146 -16.29 -0.12 -2.68
CA LEU A 146 -15.75 0.02 -4.03
C LEU A 146 -15.59 -1.34 -4.74
N ALA A 147 -15.55 -2.41 -3.98
CA ALA A 147 -15.45 -3.79 -4.44
C ALA A 147 -15.95 -4.72 -3.32
N PRO A 148 -16.30 -5.98 -3.59
CA PRO A 148 -16.51 -6.96 -2.53
C PRO A 148 -15.22 -7.13 -1.70
N SER A 149 -15.32 -7.31 -0.38
CA SER A 149 -14.14 -7.49 0.50
C SER A 149 -13.21 -8.59 0.00
N SER A 150 -13.77 -9.69 -0.52
CA SER A 150 -13.01 -10.78 -1.15
C SER A 150 -12.31 -10.41 -2.46
N GLY A 151 -12.58 -9.24 -3.00
CA GLY A 151 -11.97 -8.68 -4.22
C GLY A 151 -10.90 -7.61 -3.95
N ILE A 152 -10.60 -7.33 -2.68
CA ILE A 152 -9.58 -6.35 -2.29
C ILE A 152 -8.34 -7.10 -1.84
N TYR A 153 -7.21 -6.88 -2.52
CA TYR A 153 -5.94 -7.55 -2.25
C TYR A 153 -4.87 -6.52 -1.97
N ALA A 154 -4.06 -6.75 -0.95
CA ALA A 154 -2.89 -5.94 -0.67
C ALA A 154 -1.62 -6.78 -0.59
N TYR A 155 -0.56 -6.28 -1.22
CA TYR A 155 0.80 -6.79 -1.07
C TYR A 155 1.70 -5.66 -0.59
N THR A 156 2.14 -5.76 0.67
CA THR A 156 3.03 -4.76 1.27
C THR A 156 4.44 -5.31 1.41
N PHE A 157 5.43 -4.47 1.21
CA PHE A 157 6.84 -4.86 1.25
C PHE A 157 7.59 -4.02 2.27
N ALA A 158 8.32 -4.65 3.16
CA ALA A 158 9.11 -4.00 4.21
C ALA A 158 8.31 -2.96 5.01
N ALA A 159 7.01 -3.19 5.20
CA ALA A 159 6.13 -2.27 5.90
C ALA A 159 6.42 -2.25 7.40
N PRO A 160 6.46 -1.08 8.07
CA PRO A 160 6.40 -1.00 9.53
C PRO A 160 5.06 -1.50 10.07
N CYS A 161 4.98 -1.75 11.38
CA CYS A 161 3.73 -2.06 12.05
C CYS A 161 2.83 -0.81 12.09
N ALA A 162 1.55 -0.95 11.73
CA ALA A 162 0.67 0.19 11.54
C ALA A 162 -0.51 0.25 12.52
N THR A 163 -0.89 -0.88 13.11
CA THR A 163 -2.10 -0.98 13.94
C THR A 163 -1.87 -1.72 15.25
N ARG A 164 -2.71 -1.41 16.26
CA ARG A 164 -2.86 -2.15 17.52
C ARG A 164 -4.21 -2.85 17.61
N ALA A 165 -4.99 -2.88 16.53
CA ALA A 165 -6.28 -3.54 16.51
C ALA A 165 -6.17 -5.01 16.95
N ASP A 166 -7.03 -5.44 17.85
CA ASP A 166 -7.01 -6.81 18.38
C ASP A 166 -7.47 -7.83 17.33
N ASP A 167 -8.32 -7.40 16.41
CA ASP A 167 -8.89 -8.20 15.32
C ASP A 167 -8.07 -8.19 14.03
N ARG A 168 -6.84 -7.62 14.04
CA ARG A 168 -5.98 -7.51 12.84
C ARG A 168 -5.66 -8.84 12.14
N HIS A 169 -5.91 -9.95 12.79
CA HIS A 169 -5.75 -11.31 12.25
C HIS A 169 -7.10 -12.01 11.98
N ASP A 170 -8.19 -11.24 11.94
CA ASP A 170 -9.49 -11.76 11.53
C ASP A 170 -9.42 -12.29 10.08
N PRO A 171 -10.07 -13.41 9.74
CA PRO A 171 -10.10 -13.97 8.39
C PRO A 171 -10.56 -13.00 7.30
N ARG A 172 -11.30 -11.93 7.63
CA ARG A 172 -11.67 -10.89 6.68
C ARG A 172 -10.46 -10.18 6.05
N PHE A 173 -9.29 -10.23 6.70
CA PHE A 173 -8.03 -9.64 6.23
C PHE A 173 -7.08 -10.65 5.56
N ASP A 174 -7.52 -11.88 5.28
CA ASP A 174 -6.66 -12.91 4.67
C ASP A 174 -6.12 -12.55 3.28
N ASN A 175 -6.71 -11.55 2.63
CA ASN A 175 -6.25 -11.01 1.35
C ASN A 175 -5.15 -9.93 1.48
N ILE A 176 -4.69 -9.65 2.69
CA ILE A 176 -3.61 -8.71 2.98
C ILE A 176 -2.33 -9.49 3.29
N PHE A 177 -1.32 -9.36 2.44
CA PHE A 177 -0.04 -10.06 2.53
C PHE A 177 1.10 -9.10 2.80
N ASN A 178 1.78 -9.27 3.94
CA ASN A 178 2.88 -8.43 4.37
C ASN A 178 4.20 -9.18 4.21
N VAL A 179 4.97 -8.82 3.19
CA VAL A 179 6.29 -9.43 2.90
C VAL A 179 7.36 -8.68 3.68
N VAL A 180 7.98 -9.34 4.63
CA VAL A 180 8.96 -8.74 5.55
C VAL A 180 10.27 -9.52 5.59
N ASN A 181 11.36 -8.82 5.87
CA ASN A 181 12.64 -9.42 6.23
C ASN A 181 12.88 -9.16 7.72
N GLU A 182 13.12 -10.19 8.51
CA GLU A 182 13.36 -10.07 9.96
C GLU A 182 14.61 -9.24 10.31
N ALA A 183 15.59 -9.19 9.41
CA ALA A 183 16.78 -8.37 9.58
C ALA A 183 16.54 -6.87 9.30
N ASP A 184 15.39 -6.51 8.74
CA ASP A 184 15.01 -5.12 8.48
C ASP A 184 14.34 -4.52 9.72
N ILE A 185 15.06 -3.59 10.38
CA ILE A 185 14.58 -2.90 11.59
C ILE A 185 13.26 -2.15 11.33
N VAL A 186 13.02 -1.66 10.11
CA VAL A 186 11.79 -0.93 9.76
C VAL A 186 10.56 -1.80 10.00
N THR A 187 10.65 -3.08 9.66
CA THR A 187 9.55 -4.02 9.81
C THR A 187 9.24 -4.37 11.27
N GLN A 188 10.15 -4.04 12.19
CA GLN A 188 10.00 -4.29 13.62
C GLN A 188 9.43 -3.09 14.39
N LEU A 189 9.22 -1.96 13.72
CA LEU A 189 8.81 -0.70 14.33
C LEU A 189 7.41 -0.28 13.86
N PRO A 190 6.59 0.35 14.76
CA PRO A 190 6.73 0.37 16.21
C PRO A 190 6.74 -1.04 16.80
N LEU A 191 7.32 -1.21 17.98
CA LEU A 191 7.56 -2.54 18.56
C LEU A 191 6.25 -3.31 18.80
N SER A 192 6.28 -4.61 18.52
CA SER A 192 5.18 -5.53 18.84
C SER A 192 4.91 -5.62 20.34
N SER A 193 5.92 -5.40 21.18
CA SER A 193 5.75 -5.31 22.63
C SER A 193 4.89 -4.12 23.08
N TRP A 194 4.68 -3.15 22.21
CA TRP A 194 3.74 -2.03 22.41
C TRP A 194 2.35 -2.31 21.80
N GLY A 195 2.09 -3.55 21.40
CA GLY A 195 0.86 -3.99 20.78
C GLY A 195 0.75 -3.78 19.28
N PHE A 196 1.74 -3.14 18.64
CA PHE A 196 1.67 -2.87 17.22
C PHE A 196 1.88 -4.12 16.34
N GLY A 197 1.18 -4.15 15.21
CA GLY A 197 1.24 -5.18 14.19
C GLY A 197 0.74 -4.66 12.84
N ARG A 198 0.28 -5.58 12.01
CA ARG A 198 -0.28 -5.32 10.66
C ARG A 198 -1.56 -6.11 10.50
N TYR A 199 -2.48 -5.61 9.72
CA TYR A 199 -3.63 -6.39 9.28
C TYR A 199 -3.18 -7.51 8.34
N GLY A 200 -3.83 -8.68 8.44
CA GLY A 200 -3.63 -9.81 7.56
C GLY A 200 -2.44 -10.69 7.91
N SER A 201 -1.93 -11.40 6.90
CA SER A 201 -0.88 -12.41 7.04
C SER A 201 0.50 -11.83 6.79
N THR A 202 1.50 -12.29 7.56
CA THR A 202 2.91 -11.92 7.38
C THR A 202 3.67 -13.06 6.72
N ILE A 203 4.36 -12.76 5.62
CA ILE A 203 5.26 -13.65 4.90
C ILE A 203 6.69 -13.20 5.18
N THR A 204 7.40 -13.98 5.96
CA THR A 204 8.79 -13.68 6.32
C THR A 204 9.73 -14.22 5.25
N LEU A 205 10.55 -13.34 4.68
CA LEU A 205 11.62 -13.73 3.78
C LEU A 205 12.76 -14.36 4.57
N PRO A 206 13.43 -15.39 4.01
CA PRO A 206 14.59 -15.98 4.66
C PRO A 206 15.71 -14.95 4.80
N SER A 207 16.43 -14.98 5.94
CA SER A 207 17.56 -14.08 6.22
C SER A 207 18.81 -14.38 5.38
N THR A 208 18.84 -15.52 4.71
CA THR A 208 19.94 -15.95 3.86
C THR A 208 19.47 -16.06 2.41
N VAL A 209 20.33 -15.63 1.48
CA VAL A 209 20.11 -15.84 0.05
C VAL A 209 20.09 -17.34 -0.23
N SER A 210 19.03 -17.83 -0.89
CA SER A 210 18.98 -19.25 -1.30
C SER A 210 20.01 -19.54 -2.37
N ALA A 211 20.46 -20.81 -2.47
CA ALA A 211 21.39 -21.23 -3.53
C ALA A 211 20.84 -20.97 -4.95
N ASP A 212 19.52 -20.92 -5.08
CA ASP A 212 18.82 -20.76 -6.36
C ASP A 212 18.41 -19.29 -6.62
N PHE A 213 18.94 -18.33 -5.82
CA PHE A 213 18.52 -16.92 -5.93
C PHE A 213 18.82 -16.34 -7.31
N ASP A 214 20.04 -16.58 -7.84
CA ASP A 214 20.46 -16.03 -9.14
C ASP A 214 19.59 -16.59 -10.27
N ASP A 215 19.25 -17.87 -10.23
CA ASP A 215 18.37 -18.51 -11.21
C ASP A 215 16.95 -17.97 -11.13
N SER A 216 16.42 -17.83 -9.91
CA SER A 216 15.09 -17.26 -9.67
C SER A 216 15.02 -15.79 -10.10
N TYR A 217 16.06 -15.01 -9.82
CA TYR A 217 16.17 -13.62 -10.24
C TYR A 217 16.22 -13.47 -11.76
N ALA A 218 16.99 -14.32 -12.45
CA ALA A 218 17.05 -14.34 -13.92
C ALA A 218 15.69 -14.65 -14.55
N ILE A 219 14.91 -15.56 -13.94
CA ILE A 219 13.55 -15.88 -14.39
C ILE A 219 12.65 -14.64 -14.25
N VAL A 220 12.68 -13.96 -13.10
CA VAL A 220 11.89 -12.75 -12.84
C VAL A 220 12.27 -11.63 -13.80
N GLN A 221 13.57 -11.38 -14.00
CA GLN A 221 14.05 -10.39 -14.97
C GLN A 221 13.53 -10.67 -16.38
N THR A 222 13.63 -11.93 -16.82
CA THR A 222 13.17 -12.36 -18.16
C THR A 222 11.67 -12.16 -18.31
N ALA A 223 10.89 -12.54 -17.30
CA ALA A 223 9.45 -12.37 -17.30
C ALA A 223 9.06 -10.89 -17.31
N TYR A 224 9.72 -10.07 -16.50
CA TYR A 224 9.49 -8.63 -16.45
C TYR A 224 9.79 -7.97 -17.80
N GLN A 225 10.96 -8.24 -18.38
CA GLN A 225 11.34 -7.69 -19.68
C GLN A 225 10.38 -8.13 -20.80
N ARG A 226 9.94 -9.40 -20.81
CA ARG A 226 8.98 -9.90 -21.79
C ARG A 226 7.64 -9.19 -21.70
N ASN A 227 7.15 -8.95 -20.48
CA ASN A 227 5.82 -8.40 -20.25
C ASN A 227 5.77 -6.87 -20.34
N THR A 228 6.88 -6.18 -20.07
CA THR A 228 6.91 -4.72 -20.00
C THR A 228 7.76 -4.06 -21.08
N GLY A 229 8.68 -4.81 -21.70
CA GLY A 229 9.71 -4.27 -22.61
C GLY A 229 10.85 -3.53 -21.91
N TYR A 230 10.89 -3.51 -20.56
CA TYR A 230 11.92 -2.83 -19.76
C TYR A 230 12.77 -3.84 -18.99
N SER A 231 14.03 -3.49 -18.72
CA SER A 231 14.86 -4.23 -17.77
C SER A 231 14.46 -3.91 -16.32
N LEU A 232 14.56 -4.92 -15.46
CA LEU A 232 14.37 -4.78 -14.03
C LEU A 232 15.60 -4.10 -13.42
#